data_c8058475636818d7cb5bb584a229c99c
#
_entry.id   c8058475636818d7cb5bb584a229c99c
#
_cell.length_a   1.000
_cell.length_b   1.000
_cell.length_c   1.000
_cell.angle_alpha   90.00
_cell.angle_beta   90.00
_cell.angle_gamma   90.00
#
_symmetry.space_group_name_H-M   'P 1'
#
loop_
_entity.id
_entity.type
_entity.pdbx_description
1 polymer ?
#
loop_
_entity_poly.entity_id
_entity_poly.type
_entity_poly.pdbx_seq_one_letter_code
_entity_poly.pdbx_strand_id
1 'polypeptide(L)'
;MCRKILCAVLAVVMCFSLCACGGSTYGVKTEKVLVEQDYYLSFRNNDPIIYYVIAAIQVLAAEGKVGELASKWLGSKDAVSFEENINALDDLAVPENRTFTIGVDINSFPMVYISNGTYWGFDIELAIAVTDKLGWTLREQTIEKENVYDELASGDIDCAWGGIAPDKKEIEAEKFAVYGPYMHNDIVIASRDGAIIGSMKGKTLAMPSTPEARLALETVPSDMKKFANVIRLVGGTIDCFTYLYNGQCDLVLTDTAAISYFNSH
;
A
#
# COMPACT_ATOMS: atom_id res chain seq x y z
N MET A 1 -9.64 -1.70 73.50
CA MET A 1 -8.73 -0.61 73.10
C MET A 1 -8.20 -0.95 71.68
N CYS A 2 -8.92 -0.52 70.67
CA CYS A 2 -8.54 -0.76 69.29
C CYS A 2 -7.82 0.47 68.72
N ARG A 3 -6.57 0.34 68.42
CA ARG A 3 -5.80 1.38 67.68
C ARG A 3 -6.03 1.17 66.20
N LYS A 4 -6.73 2.10 65.54
CA LYS A 4 -6.89 2.19 64.11
C LYS A 4 -5.56 2.66 63.48
N ILE A 5 -4.96 1.80 62.68
CA ILE A 5 -3.85 2.16 61.86
C ILE A 5 -4.45 2.64 60.52
N LEU A 6 -4.26 3.93 60.26
CA LEU A 6 -4.66 4.61 59.03
C LEU A 6 -3.55 4.45 58.02
N CYS A 7 -3.73 3.55 57.03
CA CYS A 7 -2.85 3.47 55.87
C CYS A 7 -3.18 4.62 54.91
N ALA A 8 -2.27 5.61 54.87
CA ALA A 8 -2.29 6.64 53.86
C ALA A 8 -1.72 6.05 52.56
N VAL A 9 -2.58 5.77 51.60
CA VAL A 9 -2.16 5.45 50.22
C VAL A 9 -1.79 6.78 49.55
N LEU A 10 -0.51 6.99 49.37
CA LEU A 10 0.01 8.11 48.57
C LEU A 10 -0.25 7.78 47.09
N ALA A 11 -1.34 8.30 46.54
CA ALA A 11 -1.56 8.31 45.11
C ALA A 11 -0.61 9.35 44.48
N VAL A 12 0.47 8.85 43.89
CA VAL A 12 1.31 9.65 43.00
C VAL A 12 0.54 9.87 41.71
N VAL A 13 -0.17 10.97 41.63
CA VAL A 13 -0.71 11.49 40.38
C VAL A 13 0.47 12.00 39.59
N MET A 14 1.00 11.18 38.67
CA MET A 14 1.85 11.70 37.60
C MET A 14 0.95 12.57 36.70
N CYS A 15 1.01 13.86 36.91
CA CYS A 15 0.59 14.84 35.94
C CYS A 15 1.47 14.68 34.70
N PHE A 16 1.04 13.88 33.74
CA PHE A 16 1.47 14.09 32.38
C PHE A 16 0.93 15.45 31.95
N SER A 17 1.75 16.46 32.12
CA SER A 17 1.58 17.73 31.41
C SER A 17 1.63 17.39 29.91
N LEU A 18 0.43 17.24 29.33
CA LEU A 18 0.23 17.37 27.90
C LEU A 18 0.71 18.80 27.55
N CYS A 19 2.00 18.94 27.24
CA CYS A 19 2.45 20.01 26.39
C CYS A 19 1.72 19.80 25.07
N ALA A 20 0.55 20.41 24.93
CA ALA A 20 -0.03 20.69 23.63
C ALA A 20 0.86 21.76 22.97
N CYS A 21 2.08 21.36 22.59
CA CYS A 21 2.75 22.00 21.47
C CYS A 21 1.81 21.76 20.29
N GLY A 22 1.24 22.84 19.74
CA GLY A 22 0.61 22.82 18.44
C GLY A 22 1.59 22.20 17.46
N GLY A 23 1.47 20.89 17.25
CA GLY A 23 2.23 20.18 16.24
C GLY A 23 1.77 20.73 14.91
N SER A 24 2.59 21.56 14.28
CA SER A 24 2.52 21.66 12.84
C SER A 24 2.71 20.22 12.35
N THR A 25 1.68 19.66 11.74
CA THR A 25 1.73 18.35 11.09
C THR A 25 2.68 18.51 9.92
N TYR A 26 3.94 18.22 10.16
CA TYR A 26 4.98 18.22 9.14
C TYR A 26 4.68 17.04 8.21
N GLY A 27 4.00 17.33 7.10
CA GLY A 27 3.67 16.33 6.10
C GLY A 27 4.87 15.96 5.26
N VAL A 28 4.91 14.73 4.77
CA VAL A 28 5.86 14.32 3.74
C VAL A 28 5.30 14.73 2.38
N LYS A 29 6.15 15.32 1.54
CA LYS A 29 5.76 15.80 0.20
C LYS A 29 6.70 15.27 -0.87
N THR A 30 6.11 14.99 -2.02
CA THR A 30 6.84 14.61 -3.23
C THR A 30 7.74 15.76 -3.69
N GLU A 31 9.03 15.46 -3.86
CA GLU A 31 10.03 16.34 -4.46
C GLU A 31 10.23 16.05 -5.94
N LYS A 32 10.15 14.76 -6.30
CA LYS A 32 10.36 14.30 -7.67
C LYS A 32 9.64 13.00 -7.94
N VAL A 33 8.83 12.96 -8.99
CA VAL A 33 8.30 11.72 -9.56
C VAL A 33 9.40 11.06 -10.39
N LEU A 34 9.61 9.76 -10.15
CA LEU A 34 10.60 8.93 -10.85
C LEU A 34 9.94 8.00 -11.86
N VAL A 35 8.87 7.33 -11.44
CA VAL A 35 8.12 6.38 -12.27
C VAL A 35 6.64 6.61 -12.03
N GLU A 36 5.91 6.89 -13.10
CA GLU A 36 4.45 6.90 -13.10
C GLU A 36 3.95 5.47 -13.26
N GLN A 37 3.04 5.03 -12.40
CA GLN A 37 2.46 3.70 -12.47
C GLN A 37 1.03 3.68 -11.97
N ASP A 38 0.28 2.74 -12.53
CA ASP A 38 -1.13 2.49 -12.19
C ASP A 38 -1.29 1.07 -11.69
N TYR A 39 -2.16 0.88 -10.70
CA TYR A 39 -2.48 -0.43 -10.15
C TYR A 39 -3.76 -0.99 -10.78
N TYR A 40 -3.69 -2.28 -11.10
CA TYR A 40 -4.75 -3.05 -11.73
C TYR A 40 -4.93 -4.37 -10.99
N LEU A 41 -6.10 -4.97 -11.15
CA LEU A 41 -6.27 -6.40 -10.93
C LEU A 41 -6.00 -7.11 -12.26
N SER A 42 -5.10 -8.09 -12.26
CA SER A 42 -4.72 -8.83 -13.47
C SER A 42 -5.15 -10.27 -13.35
N PHE A 43 -5.77 -10.80 -14.40
CA PHE A 43 -6.36 -12.14 -14.46
C PHE A 43 -5.87 -12.88 -15.71
N ARG A 44 -5.99 -14.21 -15.73
CA ARG A 44 -5.85 -14.96 -16.96
C ARG A 44 -6.85 -14.49 -18.02
N ASN A 45 -6.42 -14.49 -19.27
CA ASN A 45 -7.33 -14.20 -20.37
C ASN A 45 -8.47 -15.23 -20.41
N ASN A 46 -9.68 -14.75 -20.64
CA ASN A 46 -10.91 -15.57 -20.74
C ASN A 46 -11.26 -16.35 -19.46
N ASP A 47 -10.69 -16.01 -18.31
CA ASP A 47 -11.10 -16.62 -17.05
C ASP A 47 -12.38 -15.95 -16.53
N PRO A 48 -13.49 -16.70 -16.36
CA PRO A 48 -14.75 -16.11 -15.90
C PRO A 48 -14.70 -15.58 -14.46
N ILE A 49 -13.66 -15.92 -13.71
CA ILE A 49 -13.49 -15.43 -12.32
C ILE A 49 -13.48 -13.90 -12.24
N ILE A 50 -12.97 -13.24 -13.28
CA ILE A 50 -12.93 -11.79 -13.38
C ILE A 50 -14.31 -11.15 -13.19
N TYR A 51 -15.38 -11.74 -13.72
CA TYR A 51 -16.73 -11.21 -13.63
C TYR A 51 -17.26 -11.24 -12.20
N TYR A 52 -16.98 -12.30 -11.44
CA TYR A 52 -17.43 -12.44 -10.06
C TYR A 52 -16.69 -11.47 -9.13
N VAL A 53 -15.36 -11.38 -9.30
CA VAL A 53 -14.52 -10.49 -8.49
C VAL A 53 -14.89 -9.03 -8.75
N ILE A 54 -15.05 -8.62 -10.01
CA ILE A 54 -15.46 -7.25 -10.36
C ILE A 54 -16.84 -6.94 -9.78
N ALA A 55 -17.81 -7.84 -9.95
CA ALA A 55 -19.16 -7.63 -9.43
C ALA A 55 -19.17 -7.49 -7.91
N ALA A 56 -18.38 -8.30 -7.19
CA ALA A 56 -18.26 -8.18 -5.73
C ALA A 56 -17.64 -6.82 -5.31
N ILE A 57 -16.60 -6.36 -6.03
CA ILE A 57 -16.00 -5.04 -5.78
C ILE A 57 -17.03 -3.93 -6.04
N GLN A 58 -17.81 -3.99 -7.12
CA GLN A 58 -18.83 -2.99 -7.44
C GLN A 58 -19.92 -2.92 -6.36
N VAL A 59 -20.36 -4.06 -5.81
CA VAL A 59 -21.30 -4.09 -4.69
C VAL A 59 -20.67 -3.48 -3.43
N LEU A 60 -19.43 -3.87 -3.09
CA LEU A 60 -18.71 -3.32 -1.93
C LEU A 60 -18.44 -1.81 -2.05
N ALA A 61 -18.19 -1.32 -3.27
CA ALA A 61 -18.05 0.10 -3.55
C ALA A 61 -19.37 0.84 -3.31
N ALA A 62 -20.48 0.32 -3.83
CA ALA A 62 -21.83 0.87 -3.62
C ALA A 62 -22.27 0.83 -2.14
N GLU A 63 -21.83 -0.18 -1.38
CA GLU A 63 -22.05 -0.28 0.08
C GLU A 63 -21.14 0.67 0.89
N GLY A 64 -20.18 1.36 0.23
CA GLY A 64 -19.21 2.26 0.88
C GLY A 64 -18.02 1.56 1.54
N LYS A 65 -17.91 0.22 1.46
CA LYS A 65 -16.83 -0.55 2.08
C LYS A 65 -15.47 -0.23 1.49
N VAL A 66 -15.39 -0.06 0.17
CA VAL A 66 -14.16 0.37 -0.51
C VAL A 66 -13.68 1.71 0.01
N GLY A 67 -14.58 2.70 0.14
CA GLY A 67 -14.25 4.03 0.67
C GLY A 67 -13.81 4.01 2.14
N GLU A 68 -14.41 3.13 2.96
CA GLU A 68 -14.00 2.91 4.35
C GLU A 68 -12.53 2.41 4.40
N LEU A 69 -12.19 1.38 3.62
CA LEU A 69 -10.85 0.82 3.55
C LEU A 69 -9.83 1.82 2.99
N ALA A 70 -10.21 2.55 1.93
CA ALA A 70 -9.36 3.60 1.36
C ALA A 70 -9.08 4.73 2.38
N SER A 71 -10.09 5.15 3.14
CA SER A 71 -9.89 6.13 4.22
C SER A 71 -8.96 5.61 5.30
N LYS A 72 -9.11 4.32 5.68
CA LYS A 72 -8.26 3.67 6.69
C LYS A 72 -6.80 3.57 6.25
N TRP A 73 -6.54 3.16 5.01
CA TRP A 73 -5.19 2.82 4.55
C TRP A 73 -4.50 3.94 3.75
N LEU A 74 -5.28 4.78 3.10
CA LEU A 74 -4.78 5.77 2.14
C LEU A 74 -5.17 7.21 2.52
N GLY A 75 -5.84 7.37 3.68
CA GLY A 75 -6.21 8.67 4.22
C GLY A 75 -7.37 9.38 3.50
N SER A 76 -7.90 8.82 2.42
CA SER A 76 -9.03 9.37 1.66
C SER A 76 -9.87 8.28 1.04
N LYS A 77 -11.20 8.41 1.12
CA LYS A 77 -12.13 7.52 0.43
C LYS A 77 -11.99 7.58 -1.10
N ASP A 78 -11.48 8.69 -1.61
CA ASP A 78 -11.34 8.96 -3.04
C ASP A 78 -9.92 8.60 -3.57
N ALA A 79 -9.10 7.92 -2.74
CA ALA A 79 -7.75 7.49 -3.14
C ALA A 79 -7.77 6.35 -4.17
N VAL A 80 -8.88 5.64 -4.29
CA VAL A 80 -9.11 4.57 -5.27
C VAL A 80 -10.41 4.82 -6.02
N SER A 81 -10.53 4.26 -7.22
CA SER A 81 -11.71 4.41 -8.08
C SER A 81 -12.18 3.04 -8.57
N PHE A 82 -13.40 2.68 -8.17
CA PHE A 82 -14.11 1.51 -8.66
C PHE A 82 -15.51 1.92 -9.08
N GLU A 83 -16.07 1.22 -10.08
CA GLU A 83 -17.48 1.39 -10.42
C GLU A 83 -18.37 0.91 -9.27
N GLU A 84 -19.51 1.60 -9.08
CA GLU A 84 -20.51 1.26 -8.06
C GLU A 84 -21.73 0.63 -8.72
N ASN A 85 -22.07 -0.60 -8.30
CA ASN A 85 -23.31 -1.25 -8.74
C ASN A 85 -23.77 -2.22 -7.64
N ILE A 86 -24.79 -1.81 -6.88
CA ILE A 86 -25.33 -2.62 -5.76
C ILE A 86 -25.94 -3.94 -6.21
N ASN A 87 -26.38 -4.04 -7.47
CA ASN A 87 -27.04 -5.21 -8.04
C ASN A 87 -26.11 -6.04 -8.93
N ALA A 88 -24.79 -5.78 -8.91
CA ALA A 88 -23.85 -6.44 -9.83
C ALA A 88 -23.79 -7.98 -9.69
N LEU A 89 -24.18 -8.52 -8.54
CA LEU A 89 -24.20 -9.97 -8.28
C LEU A 89 -25.54 -10.65 -8.54
N ASP A 90 -26.65 -9.91 -8.74
CA ASP A 90 -28.01 -10.46 -8.74
C ASP A 90 -28.24 -11.54 -9.81
N ASP A 91 -27.66 -11.35 -10.99
CA ASP A 91 -27.82 -12.26 -12.14
C ASP A 91 -26.63 -13.22 -12.34
N LEU A 92 -25.68 -13.24 -11.40
CA LEU A 92 -24.48 -14.07 -11.49
C LEU A 92 -24.62 -15.37 -10.67
N ALA A 93 -24.47 -16.52 -11.33
CA ALA A 93 -24.37 -17.81 -10.67
C ALA A 93 -22.95 -17.99 -10.09
N VAL A 94 -22.71 -17.41 -8.89
CA VAL A 94 -21.41 -17.47 -8.23
C VAL A 94 -21.10 -18.92 -7.82
N PRO A 95 -19.95 -19.50 -8.21
CA PRO A 95 -19.55 -20.83 -7.76
C PRO A 95 -19.36 -20.90 -6.25
N GLU A 96 -19.88 -21.94 -5.61
CA GLU A 96 -19.73 -22.15 -4.17
C GLU A 96 -18.36 -22.76 -3.81
N ASN A 97 -17.91 -22.51 -2.56
CA ASN A 97 -16.76 -23.19 -1.94
C ASN A 97 -15.45 -23.10 -2.73
N ARG A 98 -15.20 -21.99 -3.43
CA ARG A 98 -13.97 -21.76 -4.17
C ARG A 98 -12.87 -21.22 -3.28
N THR A 99 -11.62 -21.66 -3.52
CA THR A 99 -10.43 -20.93 -3.07
C THR A 99 -10.04 -19.93 -4.16
N PHE A 100 -9.86 -18.68 -3.77
CA PHE A 100 -9.38 -17.60 -4.63
C PHE A 100 -7.95 -17.24 -4.22
N THR A 101 -7.00 -17.52 -5.09
CA THR A 101 -5.58 -17.25 -4.83
C THR A 101 -5.15 -15.95 -5.46
N ILE A 102 -4.68 -15.01 -4.64
CA ILE A 102 -4.11 -13.76 -5.13
C ILE A 102 -2.58 -13.76 -5.03
N GLY A 103 -1.92 -13.30 -6.09
CA GLY A 103 -0.49 -13.00 -6.10
C GLY A 103 -0.25 -11.58 -5.61
N VAL A 104 0.67 -11.40 -4.65
CA VAL A 104 0.90 -10.13 -3.97
C VAL A 104 2.39 -9.78 -3.89
N ASP A 105 2.72 -8.48 -3.98
CA ASP A 105 4.05 -7.95 -3.65
C ASP A 105 4.06 -7.45 -2.20
N ILE A 106 4.80 -8.13 -1.33
CA ILE A 106 4.90 -7.79 0.09
C ILE A 106 5.71 -6.52 0.39
N ASN A 107 6.33 -5.93 -0.62
CA ASN A 107 7.10 -4.70 -0.49
C ASN A 107 6.27 -3.44 -0.82
N SER A 108 4.99 -3.58 -1.09
CA SER A 108 4.08 -2.51 -1.53
C SER A 108 3.28 -1.88 -0.40
N PHE A 109 3.90 -1.61 0.77
CA PHE A 109 3.22 -0.89 1.85
C PHE A 109 2.67 0.48 1.35
N PRO A 110 1.41 0.87 1.67
CA PRO A 110 0.42 0.25 2.57
C PRO A 110 -0.56 -0.71 1.87
N MET A 111 -0.36 -1.02 0.59
CA MET A 111 -1.23 -1.91 -0.17
C MET A 111 -1.12 -3.35 0.34
N VAL A 112 0.12 -3.84 0.49
CA VAL A 112 0.45 -5.15 1.04
C VAL A 112 1.73 -5.08 1.86
N TYR A 113 1.74 -5.73 3.01
CA TYR A 113 2.95 -6.03 3.78
C TYR A 113 2.71 -7.23 4.70
N ILE A 114 3.79 -7.79 5.24
CA ILE A 114 3.71 -8.88 6.21
C ILE A 114 4.11 -8.37 7.60
N SER A 115 3.29 -8.68 8.60
CA SER A 115 3.61 -8.48 10.01
C SER A 115 3.26 -9.74 10.80
N ASN A 116 4.22 -10.26 11.55
CA ASN A 116 4.07 -11.49 12.34
C ASN A 116 3.54 -12.69 11.54
N GLY A 117 3.97 -12.81 10.27
CA GLY A 117 3.57 -13.90 9.38
C GLY A 117 2.15 -13.78 8.81
N THR A 118 1.48 -12.63 8.99
CA THR A 118 0.15 -12.35 8.46
C THR A 118 0.23 -11.23 7.43
N TYR A 119 -0.52 -11.35 6.34
CA TYR A 119 -0.66 -10.32 5.33
C TYR A 119 -1.61 -9.22 5.79
N TRP A 120 -1.25 -7.98 5.52
CA TRP A 120 -2.00 -6.77 5.87
C TRP A 120 -1.95 -5.77 4.72
N GLY A 121 -2.87 -4.81 4.72
CA GLY A 121 -2.88 -3.68 3.81
C GLY A 121 -4.23 -3.49 3.13
N PHE A 122 -4.32 -2.41 2.32
CA PHE A 122 -5.55 -2.06 1.62
C PHE A 122 -6.05 -3.18 0.72
N ASP A 123 -5.17 -3.70 -0.15
CA ASP A 123 -5.54 -4.74 -1.12
C ASP A 123 -5.91 -6.05 -0.44
N ILE A 124 -5.22 -6.41 0.65
CA ILE A 124 -5.54 -7.61 1.43
C ILE A 124 -6.93 -7.51 2.06
N GLU A 125 -7.23 -6.41 2.74
CA GLU A 125 -8.54 -6.24 3.39
C GLU A 125 -9.68 -6.14 2.36
N LEU A 126 -9.41 -5.56 1.19
CA LEU A 126 -10.40 -5.55 0.12
C LEU A 126 -10.60 -6.95 -0.49
N ALA A 127 -9.53 -7.73 -0.67
CA ALA A 127 -9.63 -9.12 -1.16
C ALA A 127 -10.39 -10.01 -0.16
N ILE A 128 -10.16 -9.83 1.16
CA ILE A 128 -10.96 -10.50 2.20
C ILE A 128 -12.44 -10.14 2.06
N ALA A 129 -12.77 -8.84 1.94
CA ALA A 129 -14.16 -8.41 1.79
C ALA A 129 -14.81 -8.98 0.52
N VAL A 130 -14.07 -9.07 -0.59
CA VAL A 130 -14.53 -9.69 -1.86
C VAL A 130 -14.80 -11.18 -1.68
N THR A 131 -13.88 -11.92 -1.07
CA THR A 131 -14.07 -13.36 -0.86
C THR A 131 -15.20 -13.64 0.13
N ASP A 132 -15.35 -12.84 1.18
CA ASP A 132 -16.49 -12.94 2.10
C ASP A 132 -17.82 -12.69 1.37
N LYS A 133 -17.89 -11.69 0.47
CA LYS A 133 -19.07 -11.37 -0.33
C LYS A 133 -19.44 -12.51 -1.28
N LEU A 134 -18.45 -13.22 -1.83
CA LEU A 134 -18.64 -14.34 -2.76
C LEU A 134 -18.83 -15.71 -2.05
N GLY A 135 -18.60 -15.80 -0.74
CA GLY A 135 -18.59 -17.06 0.00
C GLY A 135 -17.39 -17.96 -0.34
N TRP A 136 -16.25 -17.33 -0.69
CA TRP A 136 -15.02 -18.01 -1.06
C TRP A 136 -13.97 -17.97 0.07
N THR A 137 -12.90 -18.75 -0.11
CA THR A 137 -11.73 -18.72 0.79
C THR A 137 -10.60 -17.99 0.10
N LEU A 138 -10.04 -16.95 0.74
CA LEU A 138 -8.86 -16.25 0.26
C LEU A 138 -7.60 -17.08 0.53
N ARG A 139 -6.67 -17.08 -0.44
CA ARG A 139 -5.30 -17.52 -0.27
C ARG A 139 -4.36 -16.48 -0.87
N GLU A 140 -3.43 -15.99 -0.07
CA GLU A 140 -2.40 -15.06 -0.50
C GLU A 140 -1.12 -15.82 -0.87
N GLN A 141 -0.47 -15.43 -1.95
CA GLN A 141 0.80 -15.96 -2.42
C GLN A 141 1.75 -14.81 -2.75
N THR A 142 2.88 -14.74 -2.06
CA THR A 142 3.93 -13.78 -2.44
C THR A 142 4.50 -14.16 -3.81
N ILE A 143 4.55 -13.20 -4.72
CA ILE A 143 5.13 -13.36 -6.06
C ILE A 143 6.09 -12.21 -6.36
N GLU A 144 7.02 -12.46 -7.28
CA GLU A 144 7.84 -11.43 -7.88
C GLU A 144 7.08 -10.81 -9.06
N LYS A 145 7.17 -9.50 -9.21
CA LYS A 145 6.44 -8.76 -10.26
C LYS A 145 6.72 -9.30 -11.68
N GLU A 146 7.95 -9.71 -11.93
CA GLU A 146 8.39 -10.25 -13.23
C GLU A 146 7.73 -11.59 -13.56
N ASN A 147 7.22 -12.31 -12.55
CA ASN A 147 6.61 -13.63 -12.72
C ASN A 147 5.08 -13.58 -12.86
N VAL A 148 4.45 -12.40 -12.79
CA VAL A 148 2.98 -12.26 -12.83
C VAL A 148 2.34 -13.03 -13.99
N TYR A 149 2.91 -12.89 -15.21
CA TYR A 149 2.37 -13.58 -16.39
C TYR A 149 2.45 -15.10 -16.26
N ASP A 150 3.59 -15.62 -15.82
CA ASP A 150 3.81 -17.07 -15.70
C ASP A 150 2.94 -17.66 -14.59
N GLU A 151 2.81 -16.99 -13.45
CA GLU A 151 1.96 -17.40 -12.32
C GLU A 151 0.46 -17.41 -12.69
N LEU A 152 0.01 -16.41 -13.47
CA LEU A 152 -1.34 -16.39 -14.01
C LEU A 152 -1.56 -17.50 -15.06
N ALA A 153 -0.60 -17.68 -15.99
CA ALA A 153 -0.70 -18.66 -17.06
C ALA A 153 -0.68 -20.10 -16.55
N SER A 154 0.14 -20.41 -15.54
CA SER A 154 0.20 -21.73 -14.90
C SER A 154 -1.04 -22.04 -14.06
N GLY A 155 -1.73 -21.03 -13.56
CA GLY A 155 -2.84 -21.17 -12.63
C GLY A 155 -2.41 -21.29 -11.18
N ASP A 156 -1.18 -20.93 -10.85
CA ASP A 156 -0.70 -20.88 -9.46
C ASP A 156 -1.39 -19.78 -8.68
N ILE A 157 -1.75 -18.68 -9.37
CA ILE A 157 -2.63 -17.64 -8.89
C ILE A 157 -3.86 -17.45 -9.80
N ASP A 158 -4.96 -17.01 -9.22
CA ASP A 158 -6.17 -16.63 -9.96
C ASP A 158 -6.14 -15.17 -10.40
N CYS A 159 -5.52 -14.30 -9.59
CA CYS A 159 -5.41 -12.87 -9.80
C CYS A 159 -4.07 -12.35 -9.27
N ALA A 160 -3.37 -11.52 -10.03
CA ALA A 160 -2.32 -10.69 -9.48
C ALA A 160 -2.97 -9.42 -8.95
N TRP A 161 -3.01 -9.30 -7.63
CA TRP A 161 -3.68 -8.22 -6.91
C TRP A 161 -3.00 -7.97 -5.58
N GLY A 162 -2.36 -6.86 -5.44
CA GLY A 162 -1.67 -6.49 -4.20
C GLY A 162 -0.40 -5.71 -4.48
N GLY A 163 -0.57 -4.41 -4.74
CA GLY A 163 0.53 -3.50 -4.99
C GLY A 163 1.30 -3.78 -6.28
N ILE A 164 0.69 -4.45 -7.24
CA ILE A 164 1.32 -4.83 -8.51
C ILE A 164 0.87 -3.88 -9.61
N ALA A 165 1.83 -3.15 -10.20
CA ALA A 165 1.62 -2.40 -11.43
C ALA A 165 2.13 -3.23 -12.61
N PRO A 166 1.25 -3.74 -13.48
CA PRO A 166 1.65 -4.51 -14.65
C PRO A 166 2.42 -3.64 -15.66
N ASP A 167 3.30 -4.24 -16.44
CA ASP A 167 3.99 -3.55 -17.52
C ASP A 167 2.98 -3.14 -18.62
N LYS A 168 2.99 -1.86 -19.02
CA LYS A 168 2.10 -1.35 -20.08
C LYS A 168 2.23 -2.15 -21.39
N LYS A 169 3.43 -2.61 -21.73
CA LYS A 169 3.66 -3.45 -22.93
C LYS A 169 3.00 -4.82 -22.82
N GLU A 170 2.90 -5.38 -21.62
CA GLU A 170 2.22 -6.66 -21.39
C GLU A 170 0.70 -6.50 -21.47
N ILE A 171 0.16 -5.37 -20.97
CA ILE A 171 -1.25 -5.00 -21.15
C ILE A 171 -1.55 -4.80 -22.64
N GLU A 172 -0.73 -4.01 -23.35
CA GLU A 172 -0.88 -3.76 -24.80
C GLU A 172 -0.74 -5.04 -25.63
N ALA A 173 0.07 -5.99 -25.18
CA ALA A 173 0.23 -7.31 -25.83
C ALA A 173 -0.89 -8.29 -25.43
N GLU A 174 -1.87 -7.87 -24.64
CA GLU A 174 -3.00 -8.70 -24.19
C GLU A 174 -2.57 -10.04 -23.56
N LYS A 175 -1.44 -10.04 -22.84
CA LYS A 175 -0.91 -11.25 -22.19
C LYS A 175 -1.84 -11.76 -21.09
N PHE A 176 -2.58 -10.85 -20.46
CA PHE A 176 -3.56 -11.13 -19.42
C PHE A 176 -4.68 -10.06 -19.44
N ALA A 177 -5.83 -10.39 -18.87
CA ALA A 177 -6.93 -9.45 -18.72
C ALA A 177 -6.69 -8.56 -17.50
N VAL A 178 -7.05 -7.27 -17.59
CA VAL A 178 -6.92 -6.33 -16.47
C VAL A 178 -8.24 -5.67 -16.15
N TYR A 179 -8.42 -5.32 -14.86
CA TYR A 179 -9.49 -4.45 -14.40
C TYR A 179 -8.89 -3.25 -13.66
N GLY A 180 -9.27 -2.06 -14.07
CA GLY A 180 -8.75 -0.80 -13.55
C GLY A 180 -8.27 0.15 -14.66
N PRO A 181 -7.36 1.11 -14.39
CA PRO A 181 -6.67 1.25 -13.10
C PRO A 181 -7.59 1.63 -11.96
N TYR A 182 -7.37 1.06 -10.79
CA TYR A 182 -8.12 1.42 -9.60
C TYR A 182 -7.41 2.47 -8.74
N MET A 183 -6.10 2.64 -8.94
CA MET A 183 -5.27 3.59 -8.22
C MET A 183 -4.07 4.02 -9.06
N HIS A 184 -3.74 5.31 -8.98
CA HIS A 184 -2.48 5.87 -9.46
C HIS A 184 -1.49 5.95 -8.30
N ASN A 185 -0.30 5.35 -8.44
CA ASN A 185 0.68 5.25 -7.35
C ASN A 185 2.12 5.40 -7.84
N ASP A 186 2.59 6.65 -7.94
CA ASP A 186 3.92 6.96 -8.44
C ASP A 186 5.04 6.57 -7.48
N ILE A 187 6.17 6.11 -8.03
CA ILE A 187 7.42 6.02 -7.29
C ILE A 187 8.09 7.40 -7.30
N VAL A 188 8.41 7.89 -6.11
CA VAL A 188 8.86 9.27 -5.92
C VAL A 188 10.06 9.37 -4.99
N ILE A 189 10.77 10.50 -5.06
CA ILE A 189 11.61 10.99 -3.96
C ILE A 189 10.77 12.01 -3.18
N ALA A 190 10.76 11.88 -1.87
CA ALA A 190 10.00 12.74 -0.97
C ALA A 190 10.85 13.25 0.20
N SER A 191 10.43 14.37 0.78
CA SER A 191 11.02 14.96 1.99
C SER A 191 9.97 15.42 2.98
N ARG A 192 10.39 15.75 4.20
CA ARG A 192 9.52 16.42 5.16
C ARG A 192 9.25 17.84 4.68
N ASP A 193 7.97 18.24 4.70
CA ASP A 193 7.48 19.60 4.42
C ASP A 193 7.81 20.17 3.03
N GLY A 194 8.27 19.34 2.09
CA GLY A 194 8.78 19.85 0.81
C GLY A 194 10.01 20.73 1.00
N ALA A 195 10.89 20.38 1.97
CA ALA A 195 12.00 21.23 2.41
C ALA A 195 13.16 21.30 1.40
N ILE A 196 13.12 20.53 0.33
CA ILE A 196 14.20 20.50 -0.68
C ILE A 196 13.85 21.42 -1.83
N ILE A 197 14.13 22.70 -1.66
CA ILE A 197 14.00 23.66 -2.74
C ILE A 197 15.26 23.63 -3.59
N GLY A 198 15.16 22.99 -4.79
CA GLY A 198 16.11 23.18 -5.90
C GLY A 198 17.28 22.20 -6.00
N SER A 199 17.73 21.47 -4.97
CA SER A 199 18.85 20.52 -5.11
C SER A 199 18.88 19.43 -4.06
N MET A 200 18.99 18.17 -4.50
CA MET A 200 19.22 17.00 -3.65
C MET A 200 20.72 16.81 -3.34
N LYS A 201 21.59 17.73 -3.80
CA LYS A 201 23.04 17.64 -3.59
C LYS A 201 23.37 17.68 -2.10
N GLY A 202 24.17 16.72 -1.67
CA GLY A 202 24.65 16.64 -0.30
C GLY A 202 23.61 16.12 0.70
N LYS A 203 22.44 15.69 0.23
CA LYS A 203 21.37 15.11 1.05
C LYS A 203 21.55 13.61 1.20
N THR A 204 21.07 13.06 2.32
CA THR A 204 21.03 11.62 2.56
C THR A 204 19.67 11.09 2.13
N LEU A 205 19.68 10.09 1.23
CA LEU A 205 18.50 9.38 0.74
C LEU A 205 18.38 8.03 1.45
N ALA A 206 17.24 7.73 2.07
CA ALA A 206 16.86 6.38 2.47
C ALA A 206 15.96 5.75 1.41
N MET A 207 16.14 4.45 1.14
CA MET A 207 15.35 3.72 0.15
C MET A 207 15.16 2.25 0.56
N PRO A 208 14.06 1.60 0.15
CA PRO A 208 13.90 0.17 0.29
C PRO A 208 15.03 -0.60 -0.43
N SER A 209 15.44 -1.74 0.11
CA SER A 209 16.47 -2.59 -0.52
C SER A 209 15.85 -3.56 -1.53
N THR A 210 15.03 -3.06 -2.45
CA THR A 210 14.35 -3.84 -3.49
C THR A 210 14.90 -3.58 -4.88
N PRO A 211 14.72 -4.48 -5.85
CA PRO A 211 15.10 -4.27 -7.24
C PRO A 211 14.41 -3.04 -7.85
N GLU A 212 13.11 -2.86 -7.60
CA GLU A 212 12.30 -1.76 -8.12
C GLU A 212 12.81 -0.41 -7.64
N ALA A 213 13.12 -0.29 -6.34
CA ALA A 213 13.69 0.94 -5.79
C ALA A 213 15.05 1.27 -6.40
N ARG A 214 15.87 0.25 -6.72
CA ARG A 214 17.14 0.45 -7.44
C ARG A 214 16.93 0.93 -8.86
N LEU A 215 16.01 0.28 -9.61
CA LEU A 215 15.68 0.69 -10.98
C LEU A 215 15.10 2.10 -11.01
N ALA A 216 14.18 2.43 -10.09
CA ALA A 216 13.63 3.77 -9.97
C ALA A 216 14.73 4.82 -9.70
N LEU A 217 15.70 4.51 -8.83
CA LEU A 217 16.83 5.41 -8.58
C LEU A 217 17.69 5.63 -9.83
N GLU A 218 17.77 4.65 -10.73
CA GLU A 218 18.51 4.80 -12.00
C GLU A 218 17.89 5.83 -12.95
N THR A 219 16.59 6.07 -12.85
CA THR A 219 15.88 7.08 -13.64
C THR A 219 16.20 8.51 -13.21
N VAL A 220 16.74 8.72 -12.01
CA VAL A 220 17.12 10.05 -11.51
C VAL A 220 18.21 10.62 -12.40
N PRO A 221 18.07 11.85 -12.94
CA PRO A 221 19.11 12.50 -13.75
C PRO A 221 20.45 12.59 -13.01
N SER A 222 21.55 12.42 -13.74
CA SER A 222 22.90 12.35 -13.14
C SER A 222 23.34 13.63 -12.42
N ASP A 223 22.83 14.78 -12.81
CA ASP A 223 23.05 16.06 -12.13
C ASP A 223 22.30 16.16 -10.80
N MET A 224 21.21 15.42 -10.64
CA MET A 224 20.43 15.32 -9.40
C MET A 224 20.93 14.20 -8.49
N LYS A 225 21.60 13.16 -8.99
CA LYS A 225 22.17 12.01 -8.23
C LYS A 225 23.36 12.37 -7.33
N LYS A 226 23.50 13.62 -6.92
CA LYS A 226 24.62 14.07 -6.05
C LYS A 226 24.30 13.95 -4.56
N PHE A 227 23.68 12.82 -4.17
CA PHE A 227 23.45 12.53 -2.76
C PHE A 227 24.77 12.41 -1.99
N ALA A 228 24.79 12.82 -0.73
CA ALA A 228 25.93 12.59 0.15
C ALA A 228 26.02 11.11 0.53
N ASN A 229 24.88 10.47 0.74
CA ASN A 229 24.76 9.06 1.08
C ASN A 229 23.45 8.47 0.58
N VAL A 230 23.42 7.15 0.33
CA VAL A 230 22.23 6.37 0.03
C VAL A 230 22.16 5.18 0.98
N ILE A 231 21.18 5.20 1.88
CA ILE A 231 20.93 4.16 2.88
C ILE A 231 19.88 3.20 2.32
N ARG A 232 20.22 1.92 2.20
CA ARG A 232 19.29 0.87 1.77
C ARG A 232 18.77 0.12 2.98
N LEU A 233 17.46 0.08 3.15
CA LEU A 233 16.80 -0.46 4.35
C LEU A 233 16.04 -1.74 4.00
N VAL A 234 16.38 -2.80 4.69
CA VAL A 234 15.77 -4.14 4.48
C VAL A 234 14.33 -4.19 5.00
N GLY A 235 14.02 -3.41 6.03
CA GLY A 235 12.64 -3.27 6.55
C GLY A 235 11.70 -2.46 5.65
N GLY A 236 12.16 -2.09 4.46
CA GLY A 236 11.33 -1.49 3.41
C GLY A 236 10.89 -0.06 3.69
N THR A 237 9.70 0.28 3.19
CA THR A 237 9.14 1.63 3.24
C THR A 237 8.94 2.14 4.67
N ILE A 238 8.49 1.29 5.59
CA ILE A 238 8.24 1.68 7.00
C ILE A 238 9.53 2.16 7.66
N ASP A 239 10.65 1.45 7.43
CA ASP A 239 11.95 1.87 7.96
C ASP A 239 12.42 3.18 7.34
N CYS A 240 12.18 3.40 6.04
CA CYS A 240 12.53 4.65 5.38
C CYS A 240 11.85 5.85 6.04
N PHE A 241 10.56 5.75 6.32
CA PHE A 241 9.83 6.81 7.03
C PHE A 241 10.30 6.98 8.49
N THR A 242 10.62 5.87 9.17
CA THR A 242 11.22 5.92 10.51
C THR A 242 12.54 6.72 10.51
N TYR A 243 13.41 6.48 9.53
CA TYR A 243 14.66 7.22 9.36
C TYR A 243 14.42 8.69 9.04
N LEU A 244 13.43 8.99 8.20
CA LEU A 244 13.06 10.37 7.86
C LEU A 244 12.56 11.14 9.08
N TYR A 245 11.64 10.57 9.86
CA TYR A 245 11.08 11.21 11.04
C TYR A 245 12.11 11.39 12.16
N ASN A 246 13.06 10.47 12.31
CA ASN A 246 14.15 10.55 13.27
C ASN A 246 15.30 11.46 12.80
N GLY A 247 15.22 12.07 11.60
CA GLY A 247 16.26 12.93 11.04
C GLY A 247 17.54 12.21 10.65
N GLN A 248 17.47 10.89 10.43
CA GLN A 248 18.61 10.06 10.00
C GLN A 248 18.82 10.11 8.48
N CYS A 249 17.84 10.62 7.74
CA CYS A 249 17.94 10.96 6.33
C CYS A 249 17.15 12.25 6.04
N ASP A 250 17.44 12.87 4.91
CA ASP A 250 16.75 14.07 4.43
C ASP A 250 15.62 13.72 3.46
N LEU A 251 15.79 12.60 2.75
CA LEU A 251 14.96 12.17 1.64
C LEU A 251 14.62 10.69 1.78
N VAL A 252 13.45 10.30 1.26
CA VAL A 252 13.06 8.91 1.08
C VAL A 252 12.70 8.65 -0.38
N LEU A 253 13.09 7.48 -0.89
CA LEU A 253 12.51 6.91 -2.10
C LEU A 253 11.36 6.02 -1.64
N THR A 254 10.17 6.30 -2.14
CA THR A 254 8.91 5.68 -1.71
C THR A 254 7.88 5.79 -2.83
N ASP A 255 6.63 5.51 -2.54
CA ASP A 255 5.48 5.75 -3.42
C ASP A 255 4.46 6.71 -2.80
N THR A 256 3.52 7.18 -3.63
CA THR A 256 2.53 8.18 -3.20
C THR A 256 1.49 7.61 -2.23
N ALA A 257 1.20 6.31 -2.29
CA ALA A 257 0.30 5.64 -1.34
C ALA A 257 0.89 5.64 0.07
N ALA A 258 2.19 5.34 0.20
CA ALA A 258 2.89 5.39 1.48
C ALA A 258 2.93 6.82 2.05
N ILE A 259 3.17 7.83 1.22
CA ILE A 259 3.09 9.24 1.65
C ILE A 259 1.69 9.54 2.20
N SER A 260 0.65 9.12 1.51
CA SER A 260 -0.74 9.33 1.94
C SER A 260 -1.03 8.66 3.28
N TYR A 261 -0.56 7.41 3.47
CA TYR A 261 -0.66 6.70 4.74
C TYR A 261 0.02 7.48 5.88
N PHE A 262 1.30 7.80 5.74
CA PHE A 262 2.06 8.46 6.80
C PHE A 262 1.64 9.91 7.08
N ASN A 263 0.99 10.56 6.14
CA ASN A 263 0.42 11.90 6.35
C ASN A 263 -0.94 11.87 7.07
N SER A 264 -1.62 10.71 7.08
CA SER A 264 -2.95 10.56 7.68
C SER A 264 -2.94 9.85 9.05
N HIS A 265 -1.81 9.24 9.43
CA HIS A 265 -1.62 8.51 10.70
C HIS A 265 -0.50 9.09 11.53
#